data_5be992a04e96eb315a51016b2e3f24e1
#
_entry.id   5be992a04e96eb315a51016b2e3f24e1
#
_cell.length_a   1.000
_cell.length_b   1.000
_cell.length_c   1.000
_cell.angle_alpha   90.00
_cell.angle_beta   90.00
_cell.angle_gamma   90.00
#
_symmetry.space_group_name_H-M   'P 1'
#
loop_
_entity.id
_entity.type
_entity.pdbx_description
1 polymer ?
#
loop_
_entity_poly.entity_id
_entity_poly.type
_entity_poly.pdbx_seq_one_letter_code
_entity_poly.pdbx_strand_id
1 'polypeptide(L)'
;MVKTGLYIFSNDLRLDDNPALRLAASEMDQLICCYIHDDFPSSEVRQGSVERSDHRKQFLHESLVALDSNLQNYGHRLVFQKQPLTDAAAELIRLYNVSYVYGSFNVGRHVNRQWDVLRKEHPTISFQQRHSHTIFKPEDLPFTVESLPFTFTKFRRQVEDLLVDFPAPTPKSLPPPPANLARENTVPSLCDITPGSYFTGGANIGWAHVNQYFNKGLASTYKTTRNGLDGMDYSTKFSPWLANGCLSVKSVIARLKLYERDFEQNESTYWIFFELLWREYFQWYAHRHKDRLFDFSGISLAKPQTSFYAERYQKWCHGNTPYPIINALMKQLNSTGYMSNRGRQLIASCFVHELSLDWR
;
A
#
# COMPACT_ATOMS: atom_id res chain seq x y z
N MET A 1 -36.39 2.59 0.64
CA MET A 1 -35.50 2.55 -0.55
C MET A 1 -34.35 1.63 -0.26
N VAL A 2 -33.95 0.79 -1.20
CA VAL A 2 -32.75 -0.06 -1.10
C VAL A 2 -31.51 0.83 -1.06
N LYS A 3 -30.65 0.62 -0.06
CA LYS A 3 -29.39 1.35 0.07
C LYS A 3 -28.31 0.62 -0.69
N THR A 4 -27.80 1.23 -1.77
CA THR A 4 -26.68 0.69 -2.55
C THR A 4 -25.38 1.40 -2.19
N GLY A 5 -24.39 0.60 -1.78
CA GLY A 5 -23.03 1.06 -1.49
C GLY A 5 -22.06 0.72 -2.62
N LEU A 6 -21.08 1.60 -2.85
CA LEU A 6 -19.93 1.35 -3.69
C LEU A 6 -18.68 1.29 -2.82
N TYR A 7 -18.02 0.13 -2.76
CA TYR A 7 -16.71 -0.01 -2.15
C TYR A 7 -15.61 0.08 -3.20
N ILE A 8 -14.73 1.07 -3.05
CA ILE A 8 -13.60 1.27 -3.97
C ILE A 8 -12.33 0.76 -3.27
N PHE A 9 -11.87 -0.42 -3.70
CA PHE A 9 -10.57 -0.95 -3.28
C PHE A 9 -9.43 -0.10 -3.85
N SER A 10 -8.38 0.08 -3.06
CA SER A 10 -7.15 0.77 -3.49
C SER A 10 -5.91 0.01 -3.03
N ASN A 11 -5.23 0.47 -1.97
CA ASN A 11 -4.10 -0.24 -1.36
C ASN A 11 -4.55 -1.14 -0.19
N ASP A 12 -5.75 -1.66 -0.23
CA ASP A 12 -6.40 -2.49 0.79
C ASP A 12 -6.98 -3.77 0.16
N LEU A 13 -6.19 -4.44 -0.70
CA LEU A 13 -6.60 -5.58 -1.53
C LEU A 13 -6.76 -6.86 -0.70
N ARG A 14 -7.64 -6.80 0.32
CA ARG A 14 -7.97 -7.89 1.24
C ARG A 14 -9.38 -7.73 1.81
N LEU A 15 -9.93 -8.79 2.37
CA LEU A 15 -11.24 -8.80 3.03
C LEU A 15 -11.12 -8.76 4.56
N ASP A 16 -10.06 -9.36 5.11
CA ASP A 16 -9.75 -9.36 6.55
C ASP A 16 -9.20 -8.00 7.00
N ASP A 17 -9.43 -7.65 8.25
CA ASP A 17 -8.99 -6.38 8.86
C ASP A 17 -9.20 -5.17 7.94
N ASN A 18 -10.38 -5.12 7.30
CA ASN A 18 -10.79 -4.02 6.43
C ASN A 18 -11.98 -3.27 7.06
N PRO A 19 -11.72 -2.22 7.87
CA PRO A 19 -12.78 -1.53 8.61
C PRO A 19 -13.82 -0.85 7.71
N ALA A 20 -13.41 -0.32 6.55
CA ALA A 20 -14.32 0.33 5.62
C ALA A 20 -15.25 -0.68 4.92
N LEU A 21 -14.72 -1.85 4.53
CA LEU A 21 -15.53 -2.93 3.96
C LEU A 21 -16.51 -3.50 4.98
N ARG A 22 -16.09 -3.66 6.23
CA ARG A 22 -16.98 -4.11 7.32
C ARG A 22 -18.11 -3.12 7.57
N LEU A 23 -17.81 -1.82 7.55
CA LEU A 23 -18.83 -0.79 7.69
C LEU A 23 -19.84 -0.88 6.54
N ALA A 24 -19.36 -0.94 5.29
CA ALA A 24 -20.21 -1.12 4.12
C ALA A 24 -21.08 -2.38 4.24
N ALA A 25 -20.51 -3.50 4.68
CA ALA A 25 -21.22 -4.76 4.87
C ALA A 25 -22.34 -4.69 5.92
N SER A 26 -22.21 -3.82 6.93
CA SER A 26 -23.19 -3.68 8.01
C SER A 26 -24.29 -2.65 7.73
N GLU A 27 -24.08 -1.70 6.83
CA GLU A 27 -24.98 -0.56 6.61
C GLU A 27 -25.78 -0.62 5.32
N MET A 28 -25.34 -1.43 4.34
CA MET A 28 -25.91 -1.44 3.00
C MET A 28 -26.81 -2.66 2.78
N ASP A 29 -27.83 -2.49 1.89
CA ASP A 29 -28.68 -3.58 1.41
C ASP A 29 -28.08 -4.26 0.17
N GLN A 30 -27.32 -3.48 -0.63
CA GLN A 30 -26.58 -3.94 -1.82
C GLN A 30 -25.19 -3.32 -1.83
N LEU A 31 -24.21 -4.06 -2.33
CA LEU A 31 -22.82 -3.61 -2.38
C LEU A 31 -22.16 -3.90 -3.72
N ILE A 32 -21.51 -2.91 -4.29
CA ILE A 32 -20.64 -3.04 -5.45
C ILE A 32 -19.20 -3.00 -4.97
N CYS A 33 -18.41 -4.05 -5.25
CA CYS A 33 -16.98 -4.12 -4.96
C CYS A 33 -16.20 -3.76 -6.22
N CYS A 34 -15.48 -2.64 -6.22
CA CYS A 34 -14.83 -2.09 -7.40
C CYS A 34 -13.34 -1.82 -7.17
N TYR A 35 -12.52 -2.05 -8.20
CA TYR A 35 -11.16 -1.53 -8.30
C TYR A 35 -11.06 -0.64 -9.54
N ILE A 36 -10.58 0.57 -9.35
CA ILE A 36 -10.40 1.54 -10.43
C ILE A 36 -8.92 1.68 -10.70
N HIS A 37 -8.51 1.23 -11.90
CA HIS A 37 -7.16 1.36 -12.39
C HIS A 37 -6.99 2.70 -13.09
N ASP A 38 -6.47 3.66 -12.37
CA ASP A 38 -6.13 4.96 -12.91
C ASP A 38 -4.68 4.91 -13.41
N ASP A 39 -4.52 4.89 -14.73
CA ASP A 39 -3.23 5.13 -15.35
C ASP A 39 -2.96 6.64 -15.20
N PHE A 40 -2.06 7.02 -14.31
CA PHE A 40 -1.67 8.42 -14.08
C PHE A 40 -1.58 9.17 -15.39
N PRO A 41 -2.27 10.32 -15.55
CA PRO A 41 -2.16 11.10 -16.76
C PRO A 41 -0.70 11.49 -16.99
N SER A 42 -0.23 11.27 -18.18
CA SER A 42 1.13 11.61 -18.64
C SER A 42 1.52 13.08 -18.43
N SER A 43 0.53 13.96 -18.17
CA SER A 43 0.75 15.40 -17.95
C SER A 43 1.37 15.75 -16.58
N GLU A 44 1.26 14.89 -15.56
CA GLU A 44 1.96 15.08 -14.26
C GLU A 44 3.31 14.35 -14.21
N VAL A 45 3.59 13.56 -15.23
CA VAL A 45 4.81 12.79 -15.35
C VAL A 45 5.88 13.70 -15.96
N ARG A 46 6.90 14.10 -15.17
CA ARG A 46 8.05 14.84 -15.70
C ARG A 46 8.69 14.03 -16.83
N GLN A 47 9.24 14.73 -17.85
CA GLN A 47 9.97 14.08 -18.95
C GLN A 47 10.95 13.05 -18.39
N GLY A 48 10.77 11.77 -18.78
CA GLY A 48 11.62 10.66 -18.36
C GLY A 48 11.12 9.83 -17.19
N SER A 49 9.95 10.11 -16.60
CA SER A 49 9.35 9.20 -15.65
C SER A 49 8.76 8.00 -16.39
N VAL A 50 9.19 6.83 -15.98
CA VAL A 50 8.80 5.57 -16.58
C VAL A 50 7.43 5.17 -16.02
N GLU A 51 6.57 4.61 -16.84
CA GLU A 51 5.39 3.87 -16.41
C GLU A 51 5.72 2.88 -15.28
N ARG A 52 4.72 2.44 -14.53
CA ARG A 52 4.89 1.36 -13.55
C ARG A 52 5.59 0.18 -14.21
N SER A 53 6.65 -0.35 -13.58
CA SER A 53 7.37 -1.51 -14.12
C SER A 53 6.43 -2.71 -14.25
N ASP A 54 6.73 -3.60 -15.20
CA ASP A 54 5.94 -4.79 -15.45
C ASP A 54 5.90 -5.72 -14.23
N HIS A 55 6.98 -5.84 -13.44
CA HIS A 55 6.96 -6.51 -12.15
C HIS A 55 5.87 -5.96 -11.21
N ARG A 56 5.69 -4.64 -11.15
CA ARG A 56 4.66 -4.02 -10.33
C ARG A 56 3.26 -4.21 -10.92
N LYS A 57 3.12 -4.12 -12.24
CA LYS A 57 1.84 -4.37 -12.93
C LYS A 57 1.41 -5.82 -12.74
N GLN A 58 2.34 -6.78 -12.88
CA GLN A 58 2.08 -8.20 -12.66
C GLN A 58 1.66 -8.48 -11.22
N PHE A 59 2.42 -7.99 -10.23
CA PHE A 59 2.07 -8.15 -8.81
C PHE A 59 0.69 -7.59 -8.48
N LEU A 60 0.33 -6.43 -9.05
CA LEU A 60 -0.99 -5.84 -8.90
C LEU A 60 -2.07 -6.70 -9.54
N HIS A 61 -1.86 -7.16 -10.78
CA HIS A 61 -2.80 -8.03 -11.49
C HIS A 61 -3.08 -9.31 -10.69
N GLU A 62 -2.04 -10.00 -10.24
CA GLU A 62 -2.15 -11.20 -9.41
C GLU A 62 -2.92 -10.93 -8.10
N SER A 63 -2.68 -9.75 -7.49
CA SER A 63 -3.39 -9.33 -6.28
C SER A 63 -4.88 -9.09 -6.52
N LEU A 64 -5.24 -8.50 -7.67
CA LEU A 64 -6.63 -8.27 -8.05
C LEU A 64 -7.37 -9.56 -8.41
N VAL A 65 -6.70 -10.49 -9.12
CA VAL A 65 -7.25 -11.82 -9.42
C VAL A 65 -7.51 -12.59 -8.12
N ALA A 66 -6.57 -12.55 -7.17
CA ALA A 66 -6.75 -13.19 -5.86
C ALA A 66 -7.90 -12.54 -5.06
N LEU A 67 -8.04 -11.21 -5.11
CA LEU A 67 -9.15 -10.50 -4.48
C LEU A 67 -10.50 -10.87 -5.10
N ASP A 68 -10.60 -10.92 -6.44
CA ASP A 68 -11.82 -11.35 -7.14
C ASP A 68 -12.20 -12.78 -6.76
N SER A 69 -11.23 -13.70 -6.71
CA SER A 69 -11.45 -15.08 -6.26
C SER A 69 -11.98 -15.15 -4.81
N ASN A 70 -11.44 -14.32 -3.92
CA ASN A 70 -11.93 -14.25 -2.54
C ASN A 70 -13.35 -13.67 -2.47
N LEU A 71 -13.68 -12.66 -3.27
CA LEU A 71 -15.01 -12.06 -3.36
C LEU A 71 -16.07 -13.05 -3.88
N GLN A 72 -15.69 -13.98 -4.76
CA GLN A 72 -16.59 -15.02 -5.28
C GLN A 72 -17.16 -15.91 -4.15
N ASN A 73 -16.41 -16.16 -3.09
CA ASN A 73 -16.89 -16.89 -1.92
C ASN A 73 -18.04 -16.16 -1.19
N TYR A 74 -18.24 -14.88 -1.47
CA TYR A 74 -19.32 -14.04 -0.96
C TYR A 74 -20.39 -13.72 -2.01
N GLY A 75 -20.35 -14.40 -3.17
CA GLY A 75 -21.29 -14.15 -4.28
C GLY A 75 -21.03 -12.85 -5.05
N HIS A 76 -19.84 -12.26 -4.89
CA HIS A 76 -19.41 -11.04 -5.57
C HIS A 76 -18.40 -11.31 -6.68
N ARG A 77 -18.27 -10.35 -7.59
CA ARG A 77 -17.17 -10.20 -8.53
C ARG A 77 -16.57 -8.81 -8.35
N LEU A 78 -15.25 -8.72 -8.55
CA LEU A 78 -14.58 -7.42 -8.56
C LEU A 78 -14.91 -6.69 -9.86
N VAL A 79 -15.60 -5.56 -9.76
CA VAL A 79 -15.80 -4.65 -10.91
C VAL A 79 -14.48 -3.95 -11.19
N PHE A 80 -13.90 -4.21 -12.36
CA PHE A 80 -12.66 -3.56 -12.77
C PHE A 80 -12.98 -2.43 -13.76
N GLN A 81 -12.48 -1.22 -13.47
CA GLN A 81 -12.61 -0.05 -14.33
C GLN A 81 -11.24 0.50 -14.68
N LYS A 82 -10.99 0.79 -15.98
CA LYS A 82 -9.75 1.43 -16.45
C LYS A 82 -10.07 2.81 -16.99
N GLN A 83 -10.19 3.77 -16.08
CA GLN A 83 -10.46 5.18 -16.36
C GLN A 83 -10.15 6.01 -15.11
N PRO A 84 -10.17 7.36 -15.17
CA PRO A 84 -10.03 8.19 -13.98
C PRO A 84 -11.02 7.82 -12.89
N LEU A 85 -10.58 7.84 -11.62
CA LEU A 85 -11.42 7.44 -10.48
C LEU A 85 -12.72 8.24 -10.41
N THR A 86 -12.67 9.54 -10.74
CA THR A 86 -13.85 10.42 -10.77
C THR A 86 -14.89 9.93 -11.76
N ASP A 87 -14.48 9.61 -12.98
CA ASP A 87 -15.37 9.21 -14.06
C ASP A 87 -15.99 7.83 -13.78
N ALA A 88 -15.14 6.87 -13.38
CA ALA A 88 -15.59 5.52 -13.02
C ALA A 88 -16.60 5.53 -11.87
N ALA A 89 -16.29 6.26 -10.81
CA ALA A 89 -17.17 6.34 -9.64
C ALA A 89 -18.49 7.07 -10.00
N ALA A 90 -18.43 8.18 -10.75
CA ALA A 90 -19.62 8.91 -11.19
C ALA A 90 -20.54 8.03 -12.06
N GLU A 91 -19.97 7.22 -12.96
CA GLU A 91 -20.72 6.29 -13.79
C GLU A 91 -21.45 5.24 -12.92
N LEU A 92 -20.74 4.58 -11.98
CA LEU A 92 -21.30 3.58 -11.09
C LEU A 92 -22.37 4.18 -10.17
N ILE A 93 -22.15 5.39 -9.63
CA ILE A 93 -23.12 6.11 -8.81
C ILE A 93 -24.42 6.32 -9.58
N ARG A 94 -24.33 6.77 -10.83
CA ARG A 94 -25.50 7.03 -11.67
C ARG A 94 -26.24 5.74 -12.08
N LEU A 95 -25.50 4.72 -12.52
CA LEU A 95 -26.10 3.48 -13.06
C LEU A 95 -26.81 2.65 -12.00
N TYR A 96 -26.30 2.66 -10.76
CA TYR A 96 -26.80 1.79 -9.68
C TYR A 96 -27.44 2.56 -8.53
N ASN A 97 -27.72 3.86 -8.69
CA ASN A 97 -28.29 4.72 -7.63
C ASN A 97 -27.54 4.57 -6.31
N VAL A 98 -26.21 4.62 -6.37
CA VAL A 98 -25.34 4.53 -5.19
C VAL A 98 -25.62 5.70 -4.27
N SER A 99 -25.81 5.43 -3.00
CA SER A 99 -26.04 6.44 -1.96
C SER A 99 -24.86 6.59 -1.00
N TYR A 100 -23.97 5.59 -0.95
CA TYR A 100 -22.78 5.59 -0.11
C TYR A 100 -21.56 5.10 -0.87
N VAL A 101 -20.42 5.79 -0.71
CA VAL A 101 -19.12 5.38 -1.25
C VAL A 101 -18.16 5.13 -0.11
N TYR A 102 -17.57 3.94 -0.09
CA TYR A 102 -16.66 3.47 0.93
C TYR A 102 -15.25 3.26 0.37
N GLY A 103 -14.24 3.44 1.21
CA GLY A 103 -12.86 3.12 0.87
C GLY A 103 -11.91 3.37 2.03
N SER A 104 -10.64 3.09 1.79
CA SER A 104 -9.58 3.35 2.75
C SER A 104 -8.97 4.73 2.56
N PHE A 105 -8.59 5.41 3.66
CA PHE A 105 -7.76 6.59 3.58
C PHE A 105 -6.43 6.26 2.90
N ASN A 106 -5.96 7.15 2.03
CA ASN A 106 -4.70 7.01 1.33
C ASN A 106 -3.80 8.22 1.62
N VAL A 107 -2.50 8.04 1.48
CA VAL A 107 -1.51 9.12 1.63
C VAL A 107 -1.07 9.71 0.29
N GLY A 108 -1.51 9.14 -0.82
CA GLY A 108 -1.17 9.59 -2.18
C GLY A 108 -1.89 10.89 -2.56
N ARG A 109 -1.12 11.91 -2.97
CA ARG A 109 -1.66 13.22 -3.38
C ARG A 109 -2.74 13.12 -4.46
N HIS A 110 -2.45 12.35 -5.52
CA HIS A 110 -3.36 12.20 -6.66
C HIS A 110 -4.69 11.56 -6.24
N VAL A 111 -4.64 10.45 -5.51
CA VAL A 111 -5.83 9.74 -5.05
C VAL A 111 -6.70 10.63 -4.14
N ASN A 112 -6.07 11.34 -3.20
CA ASN A 112 -6.80 12.22 -2.29
C ASN A 112 -7.51 13.36 -3.02
N ARG A 113 -6.87 13.97 -4.03
CA ARG A 113 -7.50 15.00 -4.86
C ARG A 113 -8.72 14.47 -5.60
N GLN A 114 -8.65 13.27 -6.16
CA GLN A 114 -9.80 12.65 -6.84
C GLN A 114 -10.96 12.39 -5.88
N TRP A 115 -10.68 11.93 -4.66
CA TRP A 115 -11.71 11.79 -3.61
C TRP A 115 -12.34 13.13 -3.24
N ASP A 116 -11.55 14.21 -3.19
CA ASP A 116 -12.07 15.57 -2.90
C ASP A 116 -12.92 16.09 -4.05
N VAL A 117 -12.56 15.82 -5.31
CA VAL A 117 -13.38 16.15 -6.49
C VAL A 117 -14.71 15.40 -6.42
N LEU A 118 -14.69 14.08 -6.21
CA LEU A 118 -15.90 13.26 -6.08
C LEU A 118 -16.87 13.79 -5.01
N ARG A 119 -16.35 14.13 -3.81
CA ARG A 119 -17.19 14.69 -2.74
C ARG A 119 -17.85 16.01 -3.16
N LYS A 120 -17.12 16.85 -3.89
CA LYS A 120 -17.61 18.15 -4.35
C LYS A 120 -18.67 17.99 -5.45
N GLU A 121 -18.48 17.06 -6.37
CA GLU A 121 -19.39 16.83 -7.50
C GLU A 121 -20.65 16.05 -7.10
N HIS A 122 -20.58 15.24 -6.03
CA HIS A 122 -21.68 14.42 -5.56
C HIS A 122 -22.07 14.74 -4.10
N PRO A 123 -22.56 15.95 -3.80
CA PRO A 123 -22.82 16.41 -2.43
C PRO A 123 -23.94 15.64 -1.71
N THR A 124 -24.78 14.91 -2.44
CA THR A 124 -25.85 14.08 -1.90
C THR A 124 -25.39 12.67 -1.52
N ILE A 125 -24.19 12.28 -1.92
CA ILE A 125 -23.62 10.97 -1.63
C ILE A 125 -22.82 11.00 -0.31
N SER A 126 -23.01 10.00 0.52
CA SER A 126 -22.21 9.85 1.74
C SER A 126 -20.89 9.15 1.45
N PHE A 127 -19.76 9.81 1.73
CA PHE A 127 -18.42 9.27 1.55
C PHE A 127 -17.83 8.84 2.89
N GLN A 128 -17.55 7.56 3.05
CA GLN A 128 -17.05 6.94 4.27
C GLN A 128 -15.66 6.33 4.05
N GLN A 129 -14.64 6.93 4.64
CA GLN A 129 -13.28 6.37 4.61
C GLN A 129 -12.83 5.94 6.01
N ARG A 130 -12.02 4.87 6.08
CA ARG A 130 -11.44 4.36 7.31
C ARG A 130 -9.94 4.10 7.14
N HIS A 131 -9.19 4.17 8.24
CA HIS A 131 -7.78 3.80 8.25
C HIS A 131 -7.64 2.28 8.24
N SER A 132 -7.02 1.74 7.20
CA SER A 132 -6.77 0.30 7.01
C SER A 132 -5.28 -0.03 6.86
N HIS A 133 -4.42 0.99 6.87
CA HIS A 133 -2.98 0.88 6.64
C HIS A 133 -2.15 1.10 7.90
N THR A 134 -2.78 1.56 8.98
CA THR A 134 -2.13 1.94 10.23
C THR A 134 -2.33 0.89 11.32
N ILE A 135 -1.40 0.84 12.27
CA ILE A 135 -1.50 0.00 13.47
C ILE A 135 -2.55 0.58 14.41
N PHE A 136 -2.49 1.90 14.62
CA PHE A 136 -3.39 2.63 15.50
C PHE A 136 -4.43 3.40 14.69
N LYS A 137 -5.55 3.73 15.33
CA LYS A 137 -6.50 4.72 14.83
C LYS A 137 -6.07 6.11 15.32
N PRO A 138 -6.54 7.21 14.68
CA PRO A 138 -6.22 8.56 15.15
C PRO A 138 -6.59 8.80 16.61
N GLU A 139 -7.71 8.26 17.06
CA GLU A 139 -8.24 8.36 18.42
C GLU A 139 -7.44 7.59 19.48
N ASP A 140 -6.68 6.57 19.07
CA ASP A 140 -5.86 5.74 19.96
C ASP A 140 -4.46 6.36 20.20
N LEU A 141 -4.08 7.37 19.38
CA LEU A 141 -2.78 8.02 19.50
C LEU A 141 -2.75 8.99 20.69
N PRO A 142 -1.63 9.06 21.45
CA PRO A 142 -1.49 10.00 22.57
C PRO A 142 -1.24 11.44 22.13
N PHE A 143 -1.43 11.74 20.86
CA PHE A 143 -1.29 13.05 20.22
C PHE A 143 -2.21 13.14 19.02
N THR A 144 -2.54 14.35 18.56
CA THR A 144 -3.28 14.55 17.31
C THR A 144 -2.35 14.39 16.11
N VAL A 145 -2.91 14.08 14.93
CA VAL A 145 -2.11 13.96 13.69
C VAL A 145 -1.32 15.24 13.40
N GLU A 146 -1.90 16.41 13.72
CA GLU A 146 -1.26 17.73 13.56
C GLU A 146 -0.06 17.91 14.49
N SER A 147 -0.11 17.32 15.68
CA SER A 147 0.96 17.37 16.70
C SER A 147 1.89 16.15 16.68
N LEU A 148 1.88 15.37 15.59
CA LEU A 148 2.77 14.21 15.40
C LEU A 148 4.22 14.56 15.80
N PRO A 149 4.91 13.77 16.63
CA PRO A 149 6.30 13.99 16.98
C PRO A 149 7.21 14.11 15.75
N PHE A 150 8.09 15.11 15.76
CA PHE A 150 8.94 15.44 14.60
C PHE A 150 9.95 14.34 14.24
N THR A 151 10.34 13.50 15.19
CA THR A 151 11.30 12.41 14.95
C THR A 151 10.68 11.07 15.32
N PHE A 152 11.09 10.01 14.60
CA PHE A 152 10.68 8.66 14.89
C PHE A 152 10.96 8.23 16.34
N THR A 153 12.11 8.59 16.90
CA THR A 153 12.44 8.23 18.29
C THR A 153 11.45 8.80 19.30
N LYS A 154 11.00 10.06 19.10
CA LYS A 154 9.98 10.67 19.96
C LYS A 154 8.60 10.04 19.74
N PHE A 155 8.26 9.72 18.50
CA PHE A 155 7.04 9.00 18.15
C PHE A 155 7.02 7.62 18.80
N ARG A 156 8.05 6.80 18.55
CA ARG A 156 8.16 5.44 19.06
C ARG A 156 7.95 5.40 20.58
N ARG A 157 8.66 6.23 21.36
CA ARG A 157 8.57 6.25 22.83
C ARG A 157 7.15 6.52 23.36
N GLN A 158 6.28 7.11 22.54
CA GLN A 158 4.91 7.38 22.94
C GLN A 158 3.93 6.27 22.54
N VAL A 159 4.30 5.43 21.55
CA VAL A 159 3.36 4.44 20.98
C VAL A 159 3.81 2.98 21.13
N GLU A 160 5.08 2.71 21.44
CA GLU A 160 5.61 1.33 21.44
C GLU A 160 4.99 0.42 22.51
N ASP A 161 4.49 1.02 23.59
CA ASP A 161 3.84 0.32 24.71
C ASP A 161 2.30 0.34 24.61
N LEU A 162 1.74 0.98 23.57
CA LEU A 162 0.30 0.98 23.38
C LEU A 162 -0.21 -0.41 22.96
N LEU A 163 -1.40 -0.72 23.44
CA LEU A 163 -2.07 -1.95 23.05
C LEU A 163 -2.45 -1.89 21.56
N VAL A 164 -2.00 -2.85 20.80
CA VAL A 164 -2.43 -2.99 19.40
C VAL A 164 -3.74 -3.77 19.38
N ASP A 165 -4.78 -3.17 18.82
CA ASP A 165 -6.06 -3.84 18.62
C ASP A 165 -5.90 -5.13 17.82
N PHE A 166 -6.69 -6.14 18.15
CA PHE A 166 -6.79 -7.33 17.32
C PHE A 166 -7.27 -6.96 15.91
N PRO A 167 -6.74 -7.63 14.87
CA PRO A 167 -7.24 -7.45 13.52
C PRO A 167 -8.73 -7.74 13.46
N ALA A 168 -9.46 -6.88 12.77
CA ALA A 168 -10.89 -7.05 12.62
C ALA A 168 -11.20 -8.31 11.77
N PRO A 169 -12.11 -9.18 12.20
CA PRO A 169 -12.44 -10.39 11.44
C PRO A 169 -13.03 -10.03 10.07
N THR A 170 -12.85 -10.90 9.10
CA THR A 170 -13.53 -10.82 7.80
C THR A 170 -15.05 -10.76 8.00
N PRO A 171 -15.79 -9.95 7.24
CA PRO A 171 -17.26 -9.96 7.29
C PRO A 171 -17.79 -11.38 7.08
N LYS A 172 -18.82 -11.79 7.83
CA LYS A 172 -19.45 -13.12 7.66
C LYS A 172 -20.20 -13.25 6.34
N SER A 173 -20.74 -12.14 5.85
CA SER A 173 -21.43 -12.01 4.56
C SER A 173 -21.24 -10.59 4.03
N LEU A 174 -21.36 -10.43 2.72
CA LEU A 174 -21.49 -9.13 2.07
C LEU A 174 -22.93 -8.97 1.55
N PRO A 175 -23.50 -7.74 1.59
CA PRO A 175 -24.77 -7.48 0.95
C PRO A 175 -24.73 -7.86 -0.53
N PRO A 176 -25.77 -8.46 -1.13
CA PRO A 176 -25.72 -8.91 -2.52
C PRO A 176 -25.42 -7.76 -3.48
N PRO A 177 -24.78 -8.00 -4.62
CA PRO A 177 -24.63 -6.99 -5.65
C PRO A 177 -25.97 -6.65 -6.27
N PRO A 178 -26.16 -5.44 -6.86
CA PRO A 178 -27.34 -5.12 -7.63
C PRO A 178 -27.62 -6.16 -8.71
N ALA A 179 -28.88 -6.52 -8.91
CA ALA A 179 -29.27 -7.60 -9.83
C ALA A 179 -28.86 -7.37 -11.30
N ASN A 180 -28.79 -6.09 -11.70
CA ASN A 180 -28.38 -5.65 -13.03
C ASN A 180 -26.87 -5.37 -13.15
N LEU A 181 -26.07 -5.70 -12.12
CA LEU A 181 -24.62 -5.55 -12.21
C LEU A 181 -24.05 -6.62 -13.16
N ALA A 182 -23.30 -6.17 -14.17
CA ALA A 182 -22.65 -7.07 -15.11
C ALA A 182 -21.66 -7.99 -14.38
N ARG A 183 -21.87 -9.31 -14.49
CA ARG A 183 -21.06 -10.33 -13.80
C ARG A 183 -19.85 -10.81 -14.61
N GLU A 184 -19.71 -10.34 -15.85
CA GLU A 184 -18.70 -10.82 -16.80
C GLU A 184 -17.37 -10.05 -16.73
N ASN A 185 -17.21 -9.12 -15.79
CA ASN A 185 -15.95 -8.40 -15.63
C ASN A 185 -14.88 -9.31 -15.05
N THR A 186 -14.04 -9.85 -15.91
CA THR A 186 -12.77 -10.46 -15.49
C THR A 186 -11.72 -9.36 -15.31
N VAL A 187 -10.86 -9.50 -14.31
CA VAL A 187 -9.70 -8.60 -14.15
C VAL A 187 -8.81 -8.80 -15.38
N PRO A 188 -8.63 -7.76 -16.24
CA PRO A 188 -7.82 -7.92 -17.44
C PRO A 188 -6.34 -8.05 -17.08
N SER A 189 -5.55 -8.66 -17.95
CA SER A 189 -4.09 -8.61 -17.79
C SER A 189 -3.60 -7.16 -17.87
N LEU A 190 -2.76 -6.76 -16.91
CA LEU A 190 -2.17 -5.43 -16.88
C LEU A 190 -0.81 -5.35 -17.60
N CYS A 191 -0.19 -6.48 -17.87
CA CYS A 191 1.08 -6.63 -18.59
C CYS A 191 1.25 -8.08 -19.05
N ASP A 192 2.26 -8.32 -19.86
CA ASP A 192 2.76 -9.67 -20.12
C ASP A 192 3.41 -10.26 -18.87
N ILE A 193 3.50 -11.59 -18.79
CA ILE A 193 4.18 -12.26 -17.68
C ILE A 193 5.66 -11.84 -17.69
N THR A 194 6.13 -11.30 -16.58
CA THR A 194 7.51 -10.87 -16.41
C THR A 194 8.33 -11.99 -15.76
N PRO A 195 9.23 -12.66 -16.48
CA PRO A 195 10.10 -13.67 -15.90
C PRO A 195 11.01 -13.09 -14.80
N GLY A 196 11.31 -13.90 -13.79
CA GLY A 196 12.27 -13.52 -12.74
C GLY A 196 11.72 -12.66 -11.62
N SER A 197 10.42 -12.35 -11.58
CA SER A 197 9.80 -11.65 -10.45
C SER A 197 9.99 -12.43 -9.15
N TYR A 198 10.46 -11.77 -8.10
CA TYR A 198 10.63 -12.39 -6.78
C TYR A 198 9.32 -12.62 -6.03
N PHE A 199 8.30 -11.83 -6.34
CA PHE A 199 7.06 -11.82 -5.57
C PHE A 199 5.85 -12.08 -6.47
N THR A 200 4.97 -12.92 -5.96
CA THR A 200 3.63 -13.14 -6.51
C THR A 200 2.61 -12.38 -5.68
N GLY A 201 1.68 -11.69 -6.33
CA GLY A 201 0.64 -10.91 -5.66
C GLY A 201 -0.43 -11.75 -4.98
N GLY A 202 -1.28 -11.11 -4.18
CA GLY A 202 -2.43 -11.72 -3.53
C GLY A 202 -2.28 -11.97 -2.04
N ALA A 203 -3.40 -11.87 -1.31
CA ALA A 203 -3.43 -12.02 0.14
C ALA A 203 -3.01 -13.43 0.58
N ASN A 204 -3.49 -14.46 -0.11
CA ASN A 204 -3.18 -15.85 0.22
C ASN A 204 -1.68 -16.15 0.09
N ILE A 205 -1.03 -15.63 -0.94
CA ILE A 205 0.42 -15.78 -1.15
C ILE A 205 1.20 -14.98 -0.10
N GLY A 206 0.75 -13.76 0.20
CA GLY A 206 1.33 -12.96 1.28
C GLY A 206 1.29 -13.69 2.62
N TRP A 207 0.16 -14.30 2.96
CA TRP A 207 0.02 -15.10 4.18
C TRP A 207 0.86 -16.37 4.17
N ALA A 208 0.96 -17.06 3.04
CA ALA A 208 1.85 -18.21 2.89
C ALA A 208 3.31 -17.81 3.18
N HIS A 209 3.76 -16.66 2.64
CA HIS A 209 5.09 -16.11 2.89
C HIS A 209 5.30 -15.74 4.37
N VAL A 210 4.34 -15.05 5.01
CA VAL A 210 4.40 -14.70 6.45
C VAL A 210 4.53 -15.96 7.29
N ASN A 211 3.68 -16.96 7.05
CA ASN A 211 3.72 -18.21 7.81
C ASN A 211 5.03 -18.97 7.60
N GLN A 212 5.53 -19.05 6.37
CA GLN A 212 6.80 -19.69 6.07
C GLN A 212 7.97 -19.00 6.80
N TYR A 213 7.98 -17.66 6.81
CA TYR A 213 9.00 -16.87 7.51
C TYR A 213 9.06 -17.20 9.01
N PHE A 214 7.92 -17.19 9.67
CA PHE A 214 7.83 -17.52 11.10
C PHE A 214 8.08 -19.01 11.39
N ASN A 215 7.56 -19.90 10.57
CA ASN A 215 7.74 -21.35 10.74
C ASN A 215 9.20 -21.80 10.54
N LYS A 216 10.00 -21.10 9.73
CA LYS A 216 11.44 -21.31 9.58
C LYS A 216 12.26 -20.75 10.76
N GLY A 217 11.64 -20.07 11.74
CA GLY A 217 12.35 -19.46 12.88
C GLY A 217 13.18 -18.22 12.52
N LEU A 218 13.01 -17.65 11.32
CA LEU A 218 13.82 -16.52 10.84
C LEU A 218 13.61 -15.25 11.69
N ALA A 219 12.49 -15.16 12.38
CA ALA A 219 12.19 -14.02 13.25
C ALA A 219 13.19 -13.91 14.42
N SER A 220 13.70 -15.04 14.94
CA SER A 220 14.65 -15.05 16.06
C SER A 220 16.03 -14.48 15.73
N THR A 221 16.37 -14.34 14.44
CA THR A 221 17.67 -13.80 13.97
C THR A 221 17.52 -12.52 13.14
N TYR A 222 16.32 -11.97 13.03
CA TYR A 222 16.02 -10.85 12.15
C TYR A 222 16.97 -9.65 12.32
N LYS A 223 17.28 -9.26 13.56
CA LYS A 223 18.13 -8.09 13.84
C LYS A 223 19.51 -8.22 13.21
N THR A 224 20.07 -9.39 13.17
CA THR A 224 21.41 -9.65 12.60
C THR A 224 21.38 -9.82 11.08
N THR A 225 20.29 -10.32 10.52
CA THR A 225 20.18 -10.68 9.10
C THR A 225 19.56 -9.59 8.23
N ARG A 226 18.75 -8.69 8.78
CA ARG A 226 17.92 -7.72 8.06
C ARG A 226 18.67 -6.77 7.10
N ASN A 227 19.97 -6.58 7.30
CA ASN A 227 20.79 -5.71 6.46
C ASN A 227 21.44 -6.44 5.27
N GLY A 228 21.20 -7.75 5.11
CA GLY A 228 21.66 -8.51 3.94
C GLY A 228 21.10 -7.90 2.65
N LEU A 229 21.97 -7.79 1.63
CA LEU A 229 21.62 -7.16 0.37
C LEU A 229 20.81 -8.07 -0.53
N ASP A 230 21.13 -9.37 -0.53
CA ASP A 230 20.50 -10.38 -1.36
C ASP A 230 20.15 -11.62 -0.53
N GLY A 231 19.16 -12.41 -1.01
CA GLY A 231 18.66 -13.61 -0.34
C GLY A 231 17.28 -13.45 0.29
N MET A 232 16.43 -14.48 0.12
CA MET A 232 15.02 -14.44 0.56
C MET A 232 14.87 -14.48 2.08
N ASP A 233 15.82 -15.04 2.81
CA ASP A 233 15.73 -15.26 4.26
C ASP A 233 16.32 -14.10 5.10
N TYR A 234 16.93 -13.08 4.49
CA TYR A 234 17.62 -11.99 5.20
C TYR A 234 16.73 -10.87 5.74
N SER A 235 15.48 -10.83 5.41
CA SER A 235 14.51 -9.90 6.01
C SER A 235 13.11 -10.46 5.86
N THR A 236 12.13 -9.83 6.49
CA THR A 236 10.73 -10.29 6.43
C THR A 236 10.14 -10.27 5.02
N LYS A 237 10.57 -9.33 4.18
CA LYS A 237 10.05 -9.11 2.82
C LYS A 237 8.52 -8.95 2.71
N PHE A 238 7.86 -8.54 3.79
CA PHE A 238 6.40 -8.33 3.83
C PHE A 238 5.94 -7.11 3.05
N SER A 239 6.87 -6.21 2.71
CA SER A 239 6.57 -4.88 2.16
C SER A 239 5.73 -4.87 0.88
N PRO A 240 5.87 -5.76 -0.12
CA PRO A 240 5.04 -5.74 -1.32
C PRO A 240 3.56 -5.92 -1.00
N TRP A 241 3.24 -6.90 -0.16
CA TRP A 241 1.85 -7.18 0.24
C TRP A 241 1.29 -6.14 1.21
N LEU A 242 2.12 -5.58 2.12
CA LEU A 242 1.73 -4.46 2.97
C LEU A 242 1.49 -3.17 2.19
N ALA A 243 2.23 -2.94 1.10
CA ALA A 243 2.08 -1.75 0.25
C ALA A 243 0.78 -1.76 -0.57
N ASN A 244 0.40 -2.92 -1.11
CA ASN A 244 -0.87 -3.09 -1.84
C ASN A 244 -2.04 -3.45 -0.90
N GLY A 245 -1.76 -3.61 0.40
CA GLY A 245 -2.78 -3.95 1.40
C GLY A 245 -3.34 -5.36 1.27
N CYS A 246 -2.63 -6.28 0.60
CA CYS A 246 -2.93 -7.71 0.62
C CYS A 246 -2.71 -8.33 2.00
N LEU A 247 -1.82 -7.72 2.82
CA LEU A 247 -1.61 -8.04 4.23
C LEU A 247 -2.01 -6.84 5.09
N SER A 248 -2.67 -7.12 6.21
CA SER A 248 -2.87 -6.16 7.28
C SER A 248 -1.64 -6.09 8.18
N VAL A 249 -1.23 -4.88 8.55
CA VAL A 249 -0.14 -4.70 9.52
C VAL A 249 -0.52 -5.24 10.91
N LYS A 250 -1.77 -5.09 11.33
CA LYS A 250 -2.27 -5.64 12.61
C LYS A 250 -2.23 -7.16 12.61
N SER A 251 -2.65 -7.79 11.50
CA SER A 251 -2.62 -9.24 11.35
C SER A 251 -1.19 -9.80 11.36
N VAL A 252 -0.23 -9.08 10.75
CA VAL A 252 1.20 -9.44 10.83
C VAL A 252 1.73 -9.32 12.26
N ILE A 253 1.35 -8.25 12.99
CA ILE A 253 1.73 -8.09 14.41
C ILE A 253 1.11 -9.20 15.26
N ALA A 254 -0.16 -9.55 15.04
CA ALA A 254 -0.80 -10.65 15.75
C ALA A 254 -0.06 -11.98 15.51
N ARG A 255 0.38 -12.25 14.27
CA ARG A 255 1.20 -13.43 13.95
C ARG A 255 2.57 -13.40 14.62
N LEU A 256 3.22 -12.24 14.70
CA LEU A 256 4.44 -12.04 15.45
C LEU A 256 4.25 -12.34 16.94
N LYS A 257 3.18 -11.82 17.55
CA LYS A 257 2.87 -12.08 18.96
C LYS A 257 2.59 -13.57 19.26
N LEU A 258 1.94 -14.27 18.32
CA LEU A 258 1.80 -15.72 18.42
C LEU A 258 3.15 -16.43 18.39
N TYR A 259 4.08 -16.00 17.52
CA TYR A 259 5.42 -16.55 17.47
C TYR A 259 6.18 -16.30 18.78
N GLU A 260 6.13 -15.06 19.32
CA GLU A 260 6.76 -14.72 20.60
C GLU A 260 6.23 -15.55 21.78
N ARG A 261 4.93 -15.84 21.79
CA ARG A 261 4.29 -16.66 22.84
C ARG A 261 4.68 -18.14 22.74
N ASP A 262 4.71 -18.70 21.51
CA ASP A 262 4.78 -20.13 21.29
C ASP A 262 6.21 -20.66 21.09
N PHE A 263 7.15 -19.77 20.73
CA PHE A 263 8.52 -20.13 20.42
C PHE A 263 9.53 -19.29 21.21
N GLU A 264 9.72 -18.03 20.85
CA GLU A 264 10.76 -17.19 21.40
C GLU A 264 10.43 -15.70 21.27
N GLN A 265 10.54 -14.98 22.38
CA GLN A 265 10.58 -13.53 22.41
C GLN A 265 12.01 -13.07 22.66
N ASN A 266 12.60 -12.33 21.72
CA ASN A 266 13.96 -11.81 21.83
C ASN A 266 14.10 -10.43 21.17
N GLU A 267 15.32 -9.90 21.14
CA GLU A 267 15.59 -8.61 20.54
C GLU A 267 15.28 -8.59 19.03
N SER A 268 15.44 -9.69 18.30
CA SER A 268 15.13 -9.78 16.88
C SER A 268 13.63 -9.70 16.60
N THR A 269 12.80 -10.36 17.40
CA THR A 269 11.35 -10.30 17.26
C THR A 269 10.83 -8.90 17.56
N TYR A 270 11.38 -8.22 18.59
CA TYR A 270 11.10 -6.81 18.85
C TYR A 270 11.48 -5.93 17.64
N TRP A 271 12.62 -6.18 16.98
CA TRP A 271 13.03 -5.38 15.81
C TRP A 271 12.09 -5.52 14.63
N ILE A 272 11.35 -6.62 14.47
CA ILE A 272 10.30 -6.72 13.46
C ILE A 272 9.18 -5.71 13.77
N PHE A 273 8.72 -5.66 15.02
CA PHE A 273 7.73 -4.66 15.45
C PHE A 273 8.26 -3.22 15.30
N PHE A 274 9.51 -2.99 15.66
CA PHE A 274 10.19 -1.71 15.51
C PHE A 274 10.18 -1.20 14.05
N GLU A 275 10.41 -2.07 13.07
CA GLU A 275 10.34 -1.69 11.65
C GLU A 275 8.89 -1.42 11.18
N LEU A 276 7.92 -2.13 11.75
CA LEU A 276 6.51 -1.83 11.50
C LEU A 276 6.09 -0.47 12.12
N LEU A 277 6.67 -0.08 13.26
CA LEU A 277 6.50 1.27 13.82
C LEU A 277 7.13 2.36 12.95
N TRP A 278 8.26 2.10 12.26
CA TRP A 278 8.77 3.02 11.24
C TRP A 278 7.78 3.24 10.10
N ARG A 279 7.19 2.15 9.61
CA ARG A 279 6.13 2.24 8.60
C ARG A 279 4.94 3.05 9.12
N GLU A 280 4.51 2.81 10.35
CA GLU A 280 3.44 3.55 11.03
C GLU A 280 3.75 5.05 11.10
N TYR A 281 4.96 5.40 11.55
CA TYR A 281 5.40 6.79 11.60
C TYR A 281 5.30 7.48 10.24
N PHE A 282 5.76 6.82 9.15
CA PHE A 282 5.69 7.40 7.82
C PHE A 282 4.27 7.52 7.28
N GLN A 283 3.35 6.63 7.66
CA GLN A 283 1.93 6.79 7.34
C GLN A 283 1.37 8.07 7.98
N TRP A 284 1.56 8.25 9.30
CA TRP A 284 1.11 9.44 10.01
C TRP A 284 1.82 10.72 9.55
N TYR A 285 3.09 10.61 9.21
CA TYR A 285 3.87 11.73 8.66
C TYR A 285 3.27 12.21 7.33
N ALA A 286 2.90 11.28 6.46
CA ALA A 286 2.25 11.59 5.20
C ALA A 286 0.82 12.15 5.39
N HIS A 287 0.05 11.60 6.33
CA HIS A 287 -1.27 12.15 6.68
C HIS A 287 -1.18 13.59 7.23
N ARG A 288 -0.17 13.88 8.05
CA ARG A 288 0.07 15.22 8.59
C ARG A 288 0.43 16.22 7.51
N HIS A 289 1.38 15.87 6.66
CA HIS A 289 1.99 16.82 5.72
C HIS A 289 1.29 16.89 4.36
N LYS A 290 0.49 15.87 4.01
CA LYS A 290 -0.34 15.83 2.78
C LYS A 290 0.47 16.24 1.54
N ASP A 291 -0.09 17.15 0.73
CA ASP A 291 0.51 17.64 -0.51
C ASP A 291 1.90 18.28 -0.33
N ARG A 292 2.16 18.89 0.84
CA ARG A 292 3.46 19.53 1.13
C ARG A 292 4.64 18.55 1.09
N LEU A 293 4.40 17.27 1.36
CA LEU A 293 5.43 16.24 1.26
C LEU A 293 6.00 16.14 -0.17
N PHE A 294 5.17 16.43 -1.16
CA PHE A 294 5.50 16.31 -2.59
C PHE A 294 5.85 17.65 -3.25
N ASP A 295 5.80 18.77 -2.53
CA ASP A 295 6.19 20.07 -3.06
C ASP A 295 7.72 20.19 -3.19
N PHE A 296 8.21 20.99 -4.15
CA PHE A 296 9.66 21.14 -4.39
C PHE A 296 10.43 21.63 -3.16
N SER A 297 9.90 22.59 -2.43
CA SER A 297 10.49 23.06 -1.18
C SER A 297 10.25 22.11 0.01
N GLY A 298 9.40 21.09 -0.18
CA GLY A 298 9.05 20.13 0.85
C GLY A 298 8.48 20.76 2.12
N ILE A 299 8.69 20.09 3.24
CA ILE A 299 8.17 20.50 4.55
C ILE A 299 9.01 21.61 5.16
N SER A 300 10.33 21.62 4.89
CA SER A 300 11.28 22.59 5.43
C SER A 300 11.15 23.98 4.80
N LEU A 301 10.42 24.11 3.69
CA LEU A 301 10.32 25.30 2.84
C LEU A 301 11.65 25.76 2.25
N ALA A 302 12.72 24.99 2.41
CA ALA A 302 14.02 25.26 1.82
C ALA A 302 14.10 24.58 0.44
N LYS A 303 14.42 25.35 -0.58
CA LYS A 303 14.62 24.78 -1.93
C LYS A 303 15.87 23.89 -1.92
N PRO A 304 15.76 22.60 -2.27
CA PRO A 304 16.92 21.72 -2.35
C PRO A 304 17.82 22.13 -3.51
N GLN A 305 19.14 21.88 -3.35
CA GLN A 305 20.11 22.07 -4.41
C GLN A 305 20.14 20.87 -5.36
N THR A 306 18.98 20.50 -5.87
CA THR A 306 18.80 19.39 -6.80
C THR A 306 18.08 19.88 -8.05
N SER A 307 18.30 19.18 -9.16
CA SER A 307 17.68 19.49 -10.44
C SER A 307 17.42 18.20 -11.22
N PHE A 308 16.86 18.32 -12.40
CA PHE A 308 16.70 17.19 -13.30
C PHE A 308 17.85 17.20 -14.32
N TYR A 309 18.68 16.16 -14.27
CA TYR A 309 19.75 15.89 -15.23
C TYR A 309 19.46 14.57 -15.94
N ALA A 310 18.88 14.63 -17.13
CA ALA A 310 18.35 13.46 -17.85
C ALA A 310 19.40 12.34 -18.01
N GLU A 311 20.64 12.66 -18.36
CA GLU A 311 21.69 11.67 -18.52
C GLU A 311 22.05 10.96 -17.21
N ARG A 312 22.17 11.70 -16.09
CA ARG A 312 22.44 11.11 -14.77
C ARG A 312 21.29 10.23 -14.32
N TYR A 313 20.05 10.68 -14.57
CA TYR A 313 18.83 9.92 -14.28
C TYR A 313 18.82 8.59 -15.05
N GLN A 314 19.06 8.62 -16.37
CA GLN A 314 19.09 7.42 -17.18
C GLN A 314 20.23 6.46 -16.75
N LYS A 315 21.42 6.96 -16.47
CA LYS A 315 22.53 6.15 -15.93
C LYS A 315 22.16 5.48 -14.61
N TRP A 316 21.49 6.21 -13.72
CA TRP A 316 21.02 5.65 -12.45
C TRP A 316 19.95 4.57 -12.67
N CYS A 317 18.93 4.82 -13.49
CA CYS A 317 17.87 3.86 -13.79
C CYS A 317 18.41 2.54 -14.38
N HIS A 318 19.42 2.63 -15.26
CA HIS A 318 20.00 1.45 -15.93
C HIS A 318 21.17 0.82 -15.17
N GLY A 319 21.56 1.35 -14.02
CA GLY A 319 22.72 0.86 -13.27
C GLY A 319 24.05 1.01 -14.04
N ASN A 320 24.27 2.19 -14.61
CA ASN A 320 25.47 2.58 -15.38
C ASN A 320 26.16 3.83 -14.81
N THR A 321 26.09 4.00 -13.49
CA THR A 321 26.75 5.07 -12.74
C THR A 321 28.22 4.72 -12.49
N PRO A 322 29.07 5.67 -12.02
CA PRO A 322 30.43 5.37 -11.57
C PRO A 322 30.51 4.49 -10.31
N TYR A 323 29.38 4.14 -9.69
CA TYR A 323 29.32 3.46 -8.40
C TYR A 323 28.88 1.98 -8.57
N PRO A 324 29.81 1.00 -8.48
CA PRO A 324 29.50 -0.41 -8.75
C PRO A 324 28.37 -0.97 -7.90
N ILE A 325 28.28 -0.61 -6.60
CA ILE A 325 27.22 -1.07 -5.71
C ILE A 325 25.83 -0.55 -6.15
N ILE A 326 25.75 0.70 -6.59
CA ILE A 326 24.51 1.30 -7.10
C ILE A 326 24.07 0.58 -8.38
N ASN A 327 25.04 0.30 -9.26
CA ASN A 327 24.76 -0.41 -10.50
C ASN A 327 24.24 -1.83 -10.26
N ALA A 328 24.84 -2.58 -9.34
CA ALA A 328 24.39 -3.92 -8.97
C ALA A 328 22.96 -3.89 -8.42
N LEU A 329 22.66 -2.97 -7.50
CA LEU A 329 21.35 -2.82 -6.87
C LEU A 329 20.26 -2.42 -7.88
N MET A 330 20.56 -1.48 -8.79
CA MET A 330 19.60 -1.06 -9.82
C MET A 330 19.36 -2.18 -10.85
N LYS A 331 20.39 -2.93 -11.24
CA LYS A 331 20.23 -4.11 -12.12
C LYS A 331 19.41 -5.21 -11.45
N GLN A 332 19.62 -5.47 -10.15
CA GLN A 332 18.78 -6.39 -9.37
C GLN A 332 17.32 -5.94 -9.37
N LEU A 333 17.07 -4.66 -9.09
CA LEU A 333 15.70 -4.12 -9.10
C LEU A 333 15.03 -4.28 -10.46
N ASN A 334 15.74 -3.96 -11.54
CA ASN A 334 15.20 -4.04 -12.89
C ASN A 334 14.92 -5.48 -13.35
N SER A 335 15.75 -6.45 -12.92
CA SER A 335 15.60 -7.84 -13.33
C SER A 335 14.60 -8.64 -12.49
N THR A 336 14.36 -8.24 -11.24
CA THR A 336 13.58 -9.04 -10.29
C THR A 336 12.39 -8.31 -9.63
N GLY A 337 12.31 -6.99 -9.80
CA GLY A 337 11.37 -6.14 -9.05
C GLY A 337 11.72 -5.99 -7.56
N TYR A 338 12.83 -6.60 -7.11
CA TYR A 338 13.26 -6.59 -5.70
C TYR A 338 14.55 -5.80 -5.49
N MET A 339 14.62 -5.16 -4.34
CA MET A 339 15.84 -4.59 -3.76
C MET A 339 15.69 -4.53 -2.24
N SER A 340 16.74 -4.90 -1.52
CA SER A 340 16.76 -4.84 -0.05
C SER A 340 16.53 -3.41 0.47
N ASN A 341 16.03 -3.27 1.71
CA ASN A 341 15.88 -1.95 2.34
C ASN A 341 17.23 -1.20 2.41
N ARG A 342 18.32 -1.88 2.74
CA ARG A 342 19.66 -1.29 2.74
C ARG A 342 20.06 -0.80 1.34
N GLY A 343 19.79 -1.59 0.30
CA GLY A 343 20.00 -1.18 -1.08
C GLY A 343 19.22 0.07 -1.45
N ARG A 344 17.92 0.13 -1.09
CA ARG A 344 17.08 1.32 -1.34
C ARG A 344 17.62 2.58 -0.68
N GLN A 345 18.12 2.49 0.54
CA GLN A 345 18.76 3.62 1.22
C GLN A 345 20.01 4.10 0.46
N LEU A 346 20.85 3.18 -0.01
CA LEU A 346 22.06 3.51 -0.75
C LEU A 346 21.74 4.18 -2.10
N ILE A 347 20.82 3.61 -2.89
CA ILE A 347 20.47 4.18 -4.19
C ILE A 347 19.78 5.54 -4.06
N ALA A 348 18.93 5.73 -3.05
CA ALA A 348 18.25 7.00 -2.80
C ALA A 348 19.23 8.07 -2.34
N SER A 349 20.17 7.73 -1.45
CA SER A 349 21.24 8.62 -1.01
C SER A 349 22.12 9.05 -2.19
N CYS A 350 22.56 8.11 -3.03
CA CYS A 350 23.33 8.40 -4.23
C CYS A 350 22.54 9.32 -5.19
N PHE A 351 21.25 9.05 -5.40
CA PHE A 351 20.39 9.83 -6.28
C PHE A 351 20.36 11.31 -5.88
N VAL A 352 20.15 11.58 -4.60
CA VAL A 352 20.00 12.96 -4.10
C VAL A 352 21.34 13.65 -3.90
N HIS A 353 22.31 12.97 -3.27
CA HIS A 353 23.54 13.63 -2.80
C HIS A 353 24.69 13.59 -3.82
N GLU A 354 24.87 12.45 -4.51
CA GLU A 354 25.97 12.32 -5.46
C GLU A 354 25.56 12.79 -6.87
N LEU A 355 24.35 12.45 -7.28
CA LEU A 355 23.85 12.80 -8.61
C LEU A 355 23.11 14.14 -8.63
N SER A 356 22.79 14.71 -7.48
CA SER A 356 22.04 15.98 -7.31
C SER A 356 20.68 15.97 -8.02
N LEU A 357 20.02 14.80 -8.06
CA LEU A 357 18.73 14.63 -8.72
C LEU A 357 17.57 14.91 -7.76
N ASP A 358 16.51 15.50 -8.28
CA ASP A 358 15.26 15.70 -7.55
C ASP A 358 14.46 14.41 -7.57
N TRP A 359 14.07 13.91 -6.40
CA TRP A 359 13.33 12.65 -6.23
C TRP A 359 11.82 12.76 -6.50
N ARG A 360 11.29 13.97 -6.65
CA ARG A 360 9.85 14.25 -6.82
C ARG A 360 9.44 14.24 -8.27
#